data_865f83c1102bd56f04abd474f13088ea
#
_entry.id   865f83c1102bd56f04abd474f13088ea
#
_cell.length_a   1.000
_cell.length_b   1.000
_cell.length_c   1.000
_cell.angle_alpha   90.00
_cell.angle_beta   90.00
_cell.angle_gamma   90.00
#
_symmetry.space_group_name_H-M   'P 1'
#
loop_
_entity.id
_entity.type
_entity.pdbx_description
1 polymer ?
#
loop_
_entity_poly.entity_id
_entity_poly.type
_entity_poly.pdbx_seq_one_letter_code
_entity_poly.pdbx_strand_id
1 'polypeptide(L)'
;MAVSQAIPITRHPYADGSYKKMLIDGQWVDAASGKKFETLNPATGELLATVAEGDAEDINRAVAAARRAFEGPWSKVKPFERQNLLLKLADLVEKHFEELSQLDTLDMGAPISRTRGNKLRVLGMLRYYAGQATAIHGETIENSLPGEIFSYTLKEPIGVVGAIIPWNGPLGASVWKIGPAIATGCTVVLKPAEEAPLTSLRLAELCMEAGIPAGVVNVVPGYGETAGAALASHPGVDKVAFTGSHVTGQSIVRASAGNLKRVSLELGGKSPDIVFADADLDAAVPGAAMAVFANSGQICSAGTRLFVEGKIYDEFVARVAEFGRKLNVGNGLDPNTQIGPLVSQQQLERVSGYLEIGQKEGARALAGGARLTEGALSKGYFVPPTVFANVQDNMRIAQEEIFGPVISAISFKDTDDLIKRANATTFGLGSGVWTTNVSKAHQVAKALRAGSVWVNCYQAMDPAVPFGGYKMSGYGRESGKQHVEEYLNVKAVWVKTA
;
A
#
# COMPACT_ATOMS: atom_id res chain seq x y z
N MET A 1 -10.35 -13.03 -26.68
CA MET A 1 -10.64 -12.86 -25.25
C MET A 1 -11.92 -13.61 -24.93
N ALA A 2 -11.90 -14.55 -23.97
CA ALA A 2 -13.12 -15.19 -23.50
C ALA A 2 -13.82 -14.20 -22.55
N VAL A 3 -15.02 -13.77 -22.91
CA VAL A 3 -15.86 -12.94 -22.03
C VAL A 3 -16.49 -13.89 -21.01
N SER A 4 -16.15 -13.75 -19.74
CA SER A 4 -16.72 -14.53 -18.64
C SER A 4 -18.22 -14.25 -18.54
N GLN A 5 -19.04 -15.32 -18.40
CA GLN A 5 -20.46 -15.19 -18.11
C GLN A 5 -20.66 -14.60 -16.71
N ALA A 6 -21.65 -13.73 -16.55
CA ALA A 6 -21.98 -13.12 -15.26
C ALA A 6 -22.33 -14.22 -14.23
N ILE A 7 -21.47 -14.40 -13.24
CA ILE A 7 -21.78 -15.21 -12.07
C ILE A 7 -22.75 -14.41 -11.21
N PRO A 8 -23.86 -15.01 -10.71
CA PRO A 8 -24.73 -14.32 -9.76
C PRO A 8 -23.91 -13.90 -8.53
N ILE A 9 -23.77 -12.60 -8.31
CA ILE A 9 -23.10 -12.07 -7.14
C ILE A 9 -23.97 -12.45 -5.94
N THR A 10 -23.54 -13.44 -5.16
CA THR A 10 -24.06 -13.66 -3.83
C THR A 10 -23.79 -12.37 -3.05
N ARG A 11 -24.86 -11.68 -2.60
CA ARG A 11 -24.72 -10.42 -1.84
C ARG A 11 -23.84 -10.68 -0.63
N HIS A 12 -22.69 -10.03 -0.60
CA HIS A 12 -21.80 -10.12 0.55
C HIS A 12 -22.49 -9.46 1.76
N PRO A 13 -22.54 -10.11 2.94
CA PRO A 13 -23.32 -9.61 4.08
C PRO A 13 -22.94 -8.19 4.52
N TYR A 14 -21.69 -7.78 4.28
CA TYR A 14 -21.18 -6.45 4.61
C TYR A 14 -21.31 -5.43 3.47
N ALA A 15 -21.54 -5.88 2.23
CA ALA A 15 -21.75 -5.06 1.02
C ALA A 15 -23.17 -5.28 0.48
N ASP A 16 -24.16 -4.92 1.28
CA ASP A 16 -25.60 -5.20 1.09
C ASP A 16 -26.41 -3.94 0.76
N GLY A 17 -25.74 -2.80 0.50
CA GLY A 17 -26.35 -1.50 0.29
C GLY A 17 -26.65 -0.74 1.59
N SER A 18 -26.46 -1.37 2.77
CA SER A 18 -26.78 -0.76 4.06
C SER A 18 -25.80 0.35 4.45
N TYR A 19 -26.23 1.17 5.40
CA TYR A 19 -25.41 2.24 5.94
C TYR A 19 -24.35 1.71 6.92
N LYS A 20 -23.10 2.13 6.73
CA LYS A 20 -21.95 1.82 7.59
C LYS A 20 -21.52 3.06 8.36
N LYS A 21 -21.47 2.92 9.67
CA LYS A 21 -21.02 3.95 10.61
C LYS A 21 -19.48 3.96 10.74
N MET A 22 -18.94 4.98 11.38
CA MET A 22 -17.53 5.04 11.78
C MET A 22 -17.34 4.52 13.21
N LEU A 23 -16.14 4.04 13.53
CA LEU A 23 -15.76 3.59 14.86
C LEU A 23 -14.99 4.68 15.59
N ILE A 24 -15.57 5.23 16.66
CA ILE A 24 -14.90 6.18 17.56
C ILE A 24 -15.15 5.77 19.01
N ASP A 25 -14.07 5.67 19.79
CA ASP A 25 -14.11 5.32 21.23
C ASP A 25 -14.88 4.02 21.53
N GLY A 26 -14.70 3.01 20.67
CA GLY A 26 -15.38 1.72 20.78
C GLY A 26 -16.88 1.76 20.44
N GLN A 27 -17.37 2.85 19.88
CA GLN A 27 -18.78 3.01 19.50
C GLN A 27 -18.95 3.25 18.00
N TRP A 28 -19.96 2.63 17.41
CA TRP A 28 -20.36 2.87 16.02
C TRP A 28 -21.24 4.12 15.98
N VAL A 29 -20.70 5.20 15.41
CA VAL A 29 -21.32 6.53 15.40
C VAL A 29 -21.55 7.04 13.98
N ASP A 30 -22.55 7.90 13.85
CA ASP A 30 -22.79 8.66 12.62
C ASP A 30 -21.80 9.82 12.50
N ALA A 31 -21.58 10.32 11.28
CA ALA A 31 -20.85 11.56 11.06
C ALA A 31 -21.51 12.73 11.80
N ALA A 32 -20.73 13.59 12.42
CA ALA A 32 -21.25 14.77 13.14
C ALA A 32 -22.07 15.68 12.22
N SER A 33 -21.70 15.76 10.95
CA SER A 33 -22.42 16.51 9.92
C SER A 33 -23.70 15.81 9.41
N GLY A 34 -23.90 14.52 9.71
CA GLY A 34 -24.93 13.67 9.13
C GLY A 34 -24.71 13.29 7.66
N LYS A 35 -23.61 13.72 7.05
CA LYS A 35 -23.27 13.42 5.64
C LYS A 35 -22.90 11.97 5.45
N LYS A 36 -23.05 11.52 4.20
CA LYS A 36 -22.78 10.15 3.76
C LYS A 36 -22.22 10.17 2.35
N PHE A 37 -21.44 9.15 2.01
CA PHE A 37 -21.02 8.89 0.64
C PHE A 37 -21.28 7.43 0.25
N GLU A 38 -21.30 7.17 -1.03
CA GLU A 38 -21.52 5.82 -1.57
C GLU A 38 -20.20 5.17 -1.96
N THR A 39 -20.06 3.87 -1.69
CA THR A 39 -19.01 3.04 -2.28
C THR A 39 -19.64 2.09 -3.29
N LEU A 40 -19.01 1.98 -4.46
CA LEU A 40 -19.53 1.28 -5.63
C LEU A 40 -18.62 0.13 -6.01
N ASN A 41 -19.23 -0.96 -6.52
CA ASN A 41 -18.47 -2.04 -7.14
C ASN A 41 -17.84 -1.56 -8.45
N PRO A 42 -16.51 -1.49 -8.58
CA PRO A 42 -15.85 -0.97 -9.77
C PRO A 42 -16.03 -1.86 -11.02
N ALA A 43 -16.46 -3.11 -10.84
CA ALA A 43 -16.74 -4.01 -11.95
C ALA A 43 -18.15 -3.81 -12.57
N THR A 44 -19.12 -3.30 -11.78
CA THR A 44 -20.53 -3.24 -12.22
C THR A 44 -21.16 -1.86 -12.06
N GLY A 45 -20.57 -0.97 -11.26
CA GLY A 45 -21.14 0.32 -10.87
C GLY A 45 -22.28 0.19 -9.84
N GLU A 46 -22.53 -0.99 -9.30
CA GLU A 46 -23.59 -1.21 -8.30
C GLU A 46 -23.19 -0.70 -6.92
N LEU A 47 -24.15 -0.19 -6.16
CA LEU A 47 -23.98 0.25 -4.79
C LEU A 47 -23.61 -0.92 -3.87
N LEU A 48 -22.45 -0.82 -3.19
CA LEU A 48 -22.02 -1.77 -2.16
C LEU A 48 -22.51 -1.37 -0.78
N ALA A 49 -22.38 -0.10 -0.43
CA ALA A 49 -22.82 0.47 0.85
C ALA A 49 -22.89 1.98 0.78
N THR A 50 -23.65 2.56 1.70
CA THR A 50 -23.55 3.98 2.06
C THR A 50 -22.70 4.09 3.33
N VAL A 51 -21.76 5.02 3.38
CA VAL A 51 -20.78 5.13 4.47
C VAL A 51 -20.85 6.51 5.11
N ALA A 52 -20.63 6.62 6.41
CA ALA A 52 -20.55 7.88 7.13
C ALA A 52 -19.40 8.74 6.57
N GLU A 53 -19.67 9.99 6.20
CA GLU A 53 -18.68 10.95 5.73
C GLU A 53 -18.12 11.75 6.89
N GLY A 54 -17.02 11.26 7.48
CA GLY A 54 -16.31 11.95 8.55
C GLY A 54 -15.63 13.22 8.05
N ASP A 55 -15.60 14.21 8.92
CA ASP A 55 -14.95 15.50 8.69
C ASP A 55 -14.04 15.90 9.87
N ALA A 56 -13.68 17.18 9.96
CA ALA A 56 -12.81 17.70 11.00
C ALA A 56 -13.34 17.45 12.42
N GLU A 57 -14.65 17.53 12.63
CA GLU A 57 -15.25 17.30 13.95
C GLU A 57 -15.13 15.84 14.37
N ASP A 58 -15.35 14.89 13.45
CA ASP A 58 -15.20 13.47 13.71
C ASP A 58 -13.73 13.10 13.97
N ILE A 59 -12.81 13.72 13.25
CA ILE A 59 -11.37 13.59 13.52
C ILE A 59 -11.03 14.14 14.91
N ASN A 60 -11.55 15.30 15.30
CA ASN A 60 -11.37 15.85 16.66
C ASN A 60 -11.83 14.85 17.72
N ARG A 61 -13.03 14.25 17.56
CA ARG A 61 -13.61 13.25 18.47
C ARG A 61 -12.72 12.00 18.53
N ALA A 62 -12.28 11.49 17.39
CA ALA A 62 -11.44 10.30 17.30
C ALA A 62 -10.05 10.52 17.91
N VAL A 63 -9.41 11.67 17.65
CA VAL A 63 -8.10 12.01 18.24
C VAL A 63 -8.24 12.23 19.76
N ALA A 64 -9.30 12.86 20.22
CA ALA A 64 -9.55 13.01 21.65
C ALA A 64 -9.75 11.65 22.35
N ALA A 65 -10.47 10.72 21.72
CA ALA A 65 -10.64 9.36 22.22
C ALA A 65 -9.31 8.60 22.25
N ALA A 66 -8.52 8.68 21.17
CA ALA A 66 -7.20 8.07 21.07
C ALA A 66 -6.24 8.62 22.15
N ARG A 67 -6.27 9.93 22.41
CA ARG A 67 -5.45 10.57 23.44
C ARG A 67 -5.85 10.11 24.84
N ARG A 68 -7.14 10.08 25.16
CA ARG A 68 -7.64 9.56 26.45
C ARG A 68 -7.23 8.09 26.67
N ALA A 69 -7.33 7.26 25.64
CA ALA A 69 -6.91 5.86 25.73
C ALA A 69 -5.38 5.78 25.96
N PHE A 70 -4.59 6.53 25.21
CA PHE A 70 -3.13 6.54 25.30
C PHE A 70 -2.63 6.95 26.70
N GLU A 71 -3.17 8.01 27.27
CA GLU A 71 -2.79 8.53 28.59
C GLU A 71 -3.46 7.77 29.74
N GLY A 72 -4.52 7.02 29.44
CA GLY A 72 -5.36 6.28 30.39
C GLY A 72 -4.97 4.80 30.55
N PRO A 73 -5.97 3.89 30.53
CA PRO A 73 -5.76 2.46 30.80
C PRO A 73 -4.77 1.80 29.81
N TRP A 74 -4.73 2.23 28.55
CA TRP A 74 -3.86 1.64 27.53
C TRP A 74 -2.37 1.79 27.88
N SER A 75 -1.97 2.90 28.50
CA SER A 75 -0.57 3.12 28.93
C SER A 75 -0.08 2.08 29.95
N LYS A 76 -0.99 1.39 30.61
CA LYS A 76 -0.69 0.36 31.63
C LYS A 76 -0.67 -1.07 31.08
N VAL A 77 -1.14 -1.25 29.84
CA VAL A 77 -1.16 -2.56 29.16
C VAL A 77 0.25 -3.02 28.85
N LYS A 78 0.64 -4.16 29.38
CA LYS A 78 2.00 -4.67 29.27
C LYS A 78 2.31 -5.22 27.87
N PRO A 79 3.59 -5.31 27.47
CA PRO A 79 3.97 -5.82 26.15
C PRO A 79 3.37 -7.18 25.81
N PHE A 80 3.35 -8.11 26.75
CA PHE A 80 2.78 -9.45 26.54
C PHE A 80 1.25 -9.41 26.34
N GLU A 81 0.55 -8.49 26.98
CA GLU A 81 -0.90 -8.32 26.77
C GLU A 81 -1.17 -7.76 25.36
N ARG A 82 -0.38 -6.77 24.89
CA ARG A 82 -0.46 -6.25 23.52
C ARG A 82 -0.15 -7.33 22.47
N GLN A 83 0.85 -8.17 22.74
CA GLN A 83 1.14 -9.35 21.90
C GLN A 83 -0.08 -10.26 21.80
N ASN A 84 -0.72 -10.60 22.92
CA ASN A 84 -1.90 -11.48 22.94
C ASN A 84 -3.09 -10.85 22.19
N LEU A 85 -3.32 -9.54 22.30
CA LEU A 85 -4.36 -8.84 21.53
C LEU A 85 -4.11 -8.95 20.02
N LEU A 86 -2.87 -8.76 19.57
CA LEU A 86 -2.51 -8.89 18.15
C LEU A 86 -2.62 -10.34 17.65
N LEU A 87 -2.23 -11.32 18.46
CA LEU A 87 -2.41 -12.75 18.10
C LEU A 87 -3.89 -13.11 17.98
N LYS A 88 -4.72 -12.65 18.93
CA LYS A 88 -6.16 -12.86 18.87
C LYS A 88 -6.80 -12.17 17.66
N LEU A 89 -6.34 -10.96 17.31
CA LEU A 89 -6.75 -10.29 16.07
C LEU A 89 -6.33 -11.10 14.84
N ALA A 90 -5.12 -11.66 14.82
CA ALA A 90 -4.66 -12.51 13.72
C ALA A 90 -5.55 -13.75 13.55
N ASP A 91 -5.94 -14.40 14.65
CA ASP A 91 -6.83 -15.56 14.61
C ASP A 91 -8.24 -15.21 14.11
N LEU A 92 -8.77 -14.06 14.51
CA LEU A 92 -10.05 -13.54 14.00
C LEU A 92 -9.98 -13.17 12.51
N VAL A 93 -8.92 -12.51 12.08
CA VAL A 93 -8.68 -12.21 10.66
C VAL A 93 -8.54 -13.51 9.87
N GLU A 94 -7.86 -14.53 10.40
CA GLU A 94 -7.75 -15.84 9.75
C GLU A 94 -9.09 -16.52 9.59
N LYS A 95 -9.91 -16.52 10.64
CA LYS A 95 -11.27 -17.08 10.66
C LYS A 95 -12.18 -16.41 9.63
N HIS A 96 -12.07 -15.09 9.49
CA HIS A 96 -12.89 -14.28 8.57
C HIS A 96 -12.19 -13.95 7.26
N PHE A 97 -11.07 -14.62 6.91
CA PHE A 97 -10.24 -14.22 5.80
C PHE A 97 -10.93 -14.31 4.44
N GLU A 98 -11.80 -15.32 4.25
CA GLU A 98 -12.57 -15.46 3.01
C GLU A 98 -13.55 -14.29 2.84
N GLU A 99 -14.26 -13.91 3.89
CA GLU A 99 -15.15 -12.75 3.93
C GLU A 99 -14.38 -11.45 3.59
N LEU A 100 -13.25 -11.23 4.24
CA LEU A 100 -12.40 -10.05 4.01
C LEU A 100 -11.81 -10.02 2.59
N SER A 101 -11.46 -11.18 2.02
CA SER A 101 -10.95 -11.28 0.66
C SER A 101 -12.02 -10.93 -0.38
N GLN A 102 -13.25 -11.40 -0.17
CA GLN A 102 -14.38 -11.04 -1.03
C GLN A 102 -14.70 -9.55 -0.92
N LEU A 103 -14.63 -8.99 0.28
CA LEU A 103 -14.89 -7.58 0.51
C LEU A 103 -13.84 -6.69 -0.17
N ASP A 104 -12.54 -7.01 -0.04
CA ASP A 104 -11.47 -6.34 -0.80
C ASP A 104 -11.71 -6.43 -2.32
N THR A 105 -12.12 -7.60 -2.82
CA THR A 105 -12.43 -7.79 -4.24
C THR A 105 -13.60 -6.91 -4.71
N LEU A 106 -14.66 -6.83 -3.93
CA LEU A 106 -15.84 -6.02 -4.23
C LEU A 106 -15.54 -4.52 -4.19
N ASP A 107 -14.81 -4.08 -3.18
CA ASP A 107 -14.60 -2.65 -2.87
C ASP A 107 -13.52 -2.01 -3.77
N MET A 108 -12.44 -2.76 -4.10
CA MET A 108 -11.35 -2.25 -4.93
C MET A 108 -11.20 -2.88 -6.32
N GLY A 109 -11.96 -3.93 -6.62
CA GLY A 109 -11.97 -4.58 -7.94
C GLY A 109 -10.89 -5.64 -8.17
N ALA A 110 -10.01 -5.92 -7.22
CA ALA A 110 -8.95 -6.92 -7.42
C ALA A 110 -9.51 -8.32 -7.65
N PRO A 111 -8.84 -9.17 -8.46
CA PRO A 111 -9.23 -10.57 -8.60
C PRO A 111 -9.23 -11.31 -7.26
N ILE A 112 -10.24 -12.15 -7.03
CA ILE A 112 -10.40 -12.94 -5.79
C ILE A 112 -9.21 -13.88 -5.54
N SER A 113 -8.57 -14.37 -6.59
CA SER A 113 -7.35 -15.16 -6.51
C SER A 113 -6.21 -14.38 -5.86
N ARG A 114 -6.10 -13.07 -6.15
CA ARG A 114 -5.10 -12.18 -5.56
C ARG A 114 -5.42 -11.86 -4.10
N THR A 115 -6.65 -11.48 -3.78
CA THR A 115 -7.04 -11.12 -2.41
C THR A 115 -6.91 -12.31 -1.46
N ARG A 116 -7.32 -13.52 -1.89
CA ARG A 116 -7.07 -14.77 -1.17
C ARG A 116 -5.57 -15.07 -1.03
N GLY A 117 -4.78 -14.82 -2.06
CA GLY A 117 -3.33 -15.01 -2.06
C GLY A 117 -2.59 -14.14 -1.02
N ASN A 118 -3.19 -13.05 -0.56
CA ASN A 118 -2.63 -12.19 0.47
C ASN A 118 -2.71 -12.80 1.91
N LYS A 119 -3.37 -13.94 2.12
CA LYS A 119 -3.59 -14.52 3.46
C LYS A 119 -2.31 -14.62 4.29
N LEU A 120 -1.30 -15.29 3.74
CA LEU A 120 -0.04 -15.51 4.47
C LEU A 120 0.65 -14.20 4.84
N ARG A 121 0.60 -13.20 3.94
CA ARG A 121 1.21 -11.89 4.19
C ARG A 121 0.48 -11.12 5.29
N VAL A 122 -0.85 -11.05 5.24
CA VAL A 122 -1.67 -10.31 6.22
C VAL A 122 -1.52 -10.93 7.61
N LEU A 123 -1.66 -12.25 7.71
CA LEU A 123 -1.50 -12.96 8.99
C LEU A 123 -0.05 -12.90 9.48
N GLY A 124 0.91 -13.04 8.57
CA GLY A 124 2.33 -12.88 8.88
C GLY A 124 2.66 -11.53 9.46
N MET A 125 2.09 -10.43 8.93
CA MET A 125 2.27 -9.09 9.48
C MET A 125 1.73 -8.96 10.90
N LEU A 126 0.49 -9.41 11.16
CA LEU A 126 -0.09 -9.35 12.51
C LEU A 126 0.73 -10.15 13.53
N ARG A 127 1.14 -11.38 13.15
CA ARG A 127 1.96 -12.25 14.01
C ARG A 127 3.38 -11.70 14.21
N TYR A 128 3.97 -11.09 13.17
CA TYR A 128 5.26 -10.42 13.28
C TYR A 128 5.21 -9.26 14.26
N TYR A 129 4.24 -8.35 14.13
CA TYR A 129 4.09 -7.23 15.08
C TYR A 129 3.73 -7.71 16.49
N ALA A 130 2.97 -8.78 16.62
CA ALA A 130 2.74 -9.40 17.92
C ALA A 130 4.07 -9.82 18.58
N GLY A 131 4.95 -10.48 17.85
CA GLY A 131 6.29 -10.84 18.33
C GLY A 131 7.16 -9.61 18.66
N GLN A 132 7.02 -8.52 17.90
CA GLN A 132 7.76 -7.28 18.17
C GLN A 132 7.34 -6.59 19.48
N ALA A 133 6.10 -6.75 19.92
CA ALA A 133 5.61 -6.10 21.15
C ALA A 133 6.49 -6.41 22.38
N THR A 134 7.02 -7.62 22.48
CA THR A 134 7.91 -8.05 23.57
C THR A 134 9.40 -7.93 23.24
N ALA A 135 9.75 -7.51 22.01
CA ALA A 135 11.14 -7.37 21.54
C ALA A 135 11.61 -5.89 21.48
N ILE A 136 10.83 -4.97 22.07
CA ILE A 136 11.19 -3.55 22.14
C ILE A 136 12.07 -3.33 23.37
N HIS A 137 13.36 -3.09 23.16
CA HIS A 137 14.35 -2.90 24.22
C HIS A 137 15.14 -1.62 24.02
N GLY A 138 15.54 -1.00 25.14
CA GLY A 138 16.61 -0.01 25.18
C GLY A 138 17.97 -0.67 25.25
N GLU A 139 19.00 0.13 25.41
CA GLU A 139 20.41 -0.26 25.47
C GLU A 139 21.04 0.27 26.76
N THR A 140 21.98 -0.46 27.35
CA THR A 140 22.92 0.06 28.33
C THR A 140 24.18 0.52 27.59
N ILE A 141 24.61 1.73 27.84
CA ILE A 141 25.71 2.39 27.11
C ILE A 141 26.81 2.73 28.07
N GLU A 142 28.01 2.19 27.83
CA GLU A 142 29.22 2.66 28.53
C GLU A 142 29.56 4.08 28.05
N ASN A 143 29.74 5.00 29.01
CA ASN A 143 30.04 6.39 28.69
C ASN A 143 31.44 6.78 29.14
N SER A 144 32.00 7.84 28.55
CA SER A 144 33.34 8.32 28.77
C SER A 144 33.42 9.49 29.77
N LEU A 145 32.36 9.73 30.55
CA LEU A 145 32.35 10.83 31.55
C LEU A 145 33.12 10.44 32.79
N PRO A 146 33.74 11.41 33.48
CA PRO A 146 34.41 11.16 34.76
C PRO A 146 33.38 10.85 35.85
N GLY A 147 33.73 9.92 36.76
CA GLY A 147 32.89 9.50 37.88
C GLY A 147 32.02 8.28 37.57
N GLU A 148 31.22 7.88 38.55
CA GLU A 148 30.34 6.72 38.47
C GLU A 148 28.98 7.13 37.87
N ILE A 149 28.89 7.05 36.56
CA ILE A 149 27.67 7.39 35.80
C ILE A 149 27.20 6.17 35.02
N PHE A 150 25.96 5.70 35.30
CA PHE A 150 25.28 4.67 34.52
C PHE A 150 24.36 5.33 33.50
N SER A 151 24.45 4.91 32.24
CA SER A 151 23.60 5.42 31.15
C SER A 151 22.87 4.30 30.43
N TYR A 152 21.58 4.54 30.14
CA TYR A 152 20.77 3.63 29.38
C TYR A 152 19.71 4.37 28.55
N THR A 153 19.12 3.68 27.58
CA THR A 153 18.01 4.21 26.80
C THR A 153 16.71 3.50 27.13
N LEU A 154 15.60 4.22 27.01
CA LEU A 154 14.24 3.69 27.01
C LEU A 154 13.60 3.95 25.66
N LYS A 155 12.82 2.97 25.17
CA LYS A 155 11.95 3.14 23.99
C LYS A 155 10.51 3.27 24.45
N GLU A 156 9.91 4.40 24.13
CA GLU A 156 8.56 4.77 24.55
C GLU A 156 7.65 4.97 23.33
N PRO A 157 6.35 4.61 23.40
CA PRO A 157 5.44 4.88 22.31
C PRO A 157 5.36 6.37 21.97
N ILE A 158 5.28 6.70 20.68
CA ILE A 158 5.25 8.09 20.21
C ILE A 158 3.97 8.82 20.62
N GLY A 159 2.83 8.12 20.73
CA GLY A 159 1.54 8.70 21.11
C GLY A 159 0.39 8.31 20.20
N VAL A 160 -0.37 9.30 19.75
CA VAL A 160 -1.49 9.16 18.82
C VAL A 160 -0.99 9.18 17.39
N VAL A 161 -1.29 8.13 16.64
CA VAL A 161 -0.93 7.97 15.23
C VAL A 161 -2.14 8.26 14.33
N GLY A 162 -2.03 9.25 13.46
CA GLY A 162 -2.93 9.46 12.34
C GLY A 162 -2.48 8.60 11.16
N ALA A 163 -3.25 7.59 10.80
CA ALA A 163 -2.97 6.67 9.72
C ALA A 163 -3.89 6.94 8.54
N ILE A 164 -3.34 7.26 7.37
CA ILE A 164 -4.12 7.50 6.15
C ILE A 164 -3.67 6.48 5.11
N ILE A 165 -4.59 5.64 4.64
CA ILE A 165 -4.29 4.50 3.79
C ILE A 165 -4.94 4.60 2.42
N PRO A 166 -4.32 4.02 1.37
CA PRO A 166 -4.85 3.99 0.03
C PRO A 166 -5.90 2.88 -0.16
N TRP A 167 -6.52 2.89 -1.32
CA TRP A 167 -7.56 1.95 -1.74
C TRP A 167 -7.03 0.65 -2.39
N ASN A 168 -5.75 0.54 -2.77
CA ASN A 168 -5.25 -0.56 -3.60
C ASN A 168 -4.88 -1.85 -2.84
N GLY A 169 -5.25 -1.93 -1.58
CA GLY A 169 -5.09 -3.10 -0.70
C GLY A 169 -5.54 -2.80 0.72
N PRO A 170 -6.83 -2.51 0.96
CA PRO A 170 -7.34 -1.95 2.21
C PRO A 170 -7.01 -2.79 3.44
N LEU A 171 -7.19 -4.12 3.37
CA LEU A 171 -6.89 -5.03 4.49
C LEU A 171 -5.40 -4.97 4.87
N GLY A 172 -4.52 -5.15 3.88
CA GLY A 172 -3.07 -5.13 4.11
C GLY A 172 -2.57 -3.78 4.62
N ALA A 173 -3.06 -2.68 4.03
CA ALA A 173 -2.69 -1.33 4.43
C ALA A 173 -3.18 -0.99 5.85
N SER A 174 -4.39 -1.42 6.23
CA SER A 174 -4.90 -1.26 7.60
C SER A 174 -4.03 -2.00 8.61
N VAL A 175 -3.68 -3.25 8.33
CA VAL A 175 -2.82 -4.06 9.22
C VAL A 175 -1.42 -3.45 9.34
N TRP A 176 -0.86 -2.90 8.27
CA TRP A 176 0.44 -2.22 8.31
C TRP A 176 0.45 -0.98 9.21
N LYS A 177 -0.68 -0.35 9.46
CA LYS A 177 -0.77 0.82 10.35
C LYS A 177 -1.18 0.45 11.77
N ILE A 178 -2.16 -0.45 11.92
CA ILE A 178 -2.70 -0.88 13.22
C ILE A 178 -1.69 -1.76 13.97
N GLY A 179 -1.04 -2.71 13.27
CA GLY A 179 -0.13 -3.67 13.88
C GLY A 179 1.01 -3.05 14.69
N PRO A 180 1.87 -2.19 14.08
CA PRO A 180 2.95 -1.54 14.81
C PRO A 180 2.45 -0.56 15.88
N ALA A 181 1.32 0.13 15.67
CA ALA A 181 0.74 1.02 16.68
C ALA A 181 0.40 0.26 17.96
N ILE A 182 -0.31 -0.87 17.85
CA ILE A 182 -0.66 -1.71 19.01
C ILE A 182 0.60 -2.32 19.64
N ALA A 183 1.53 -2.87 18.83
CA ALA A 183 2.74 -3.50 19.32
C ALA A 183 3.59 -2.55 20.19
N THR A 184 3.71 -1.29 19.78
CA THR A 184 4.50 -0.27 20.49
C THR A 184 3.75 0.36 21.66
N GLY A 185 2.41 0.22 21.74
CA GLY A 185 1.58 0.88 22.75
C GLY A 185 1.06 2.27 22.33
N CYS A 186 1.16 2.61 21.05
CA CYS A 186 0.49 3.78 20.47
C CYS A 186 -1.02 3.54 20.33
N THR A 187 -1.77 4.61 20.10
CA THR A 187 -3.16 4.57 19.64
C THR A 187 -3.25 5.05 18.19
N VAL A 188 -4.31 4.67 17.47
CA VAL A 188 -4.43 4.98 16.05
C VAL A 188 -5.80 5.54 15.68
N VAL A 189 -5.81 6.58 14.86
CA VAL A 189 -6.95 7.05 14.09
C VAL A 189 -6.68 6.73 12.63
N LEU A 190 -7.40 5.75 12.09
CA LEU A 190 -7.27 5.28 10.71
C LEU A 190 -8.31 5.96 9.82
N LYS A 191 -7.86 6.62 8.77
CA LYS A 191 -8.70 7.12 7.67
C LYS A 191 -8.47 6.24 6.45
N PRO A 192 -9.40 5.32 6.11
CA PRO A 192 -9.35 4.57 4.85
C PRO A 192 -9.64 5.49 3.65
N ALA A 193 -9.20 5.08 2.45
CA ALA A 193 -9.59 5.75 1.22
C ALA A 193 -11.10 5.66 1.00
N GLU A 194 -11.68 6.70 0.46
CA GLU A 194 -13.12 6.79 0.17
C GLU A 194 -13.57 5.78 -0.88
N GLU A 195 -12.67 5.35 -1.77
CA GLU A 195 -12.97 4.37 -2.82
C GLU A 195 -13.09 2.94 -2.28
N ALA A 196 -12.45 2.61 -1.13
CA ALA A 196 -12.45 1.26 -0.59
C ALA A 196 -12.43 1.22 0.95
N PRO A 197 -13.47 1.71 1.64
CA PRO A 197 -13.51 1.85 3.09
C PRO A 197 -13.97 0.58 3.82
N LEU A 198 -14.68 -0.34 3.15
CA LEU A 198 -15.48 -1.38 3.80
C LEU A 198 -14.62 -2.39 4.56
N THR A 199 -13.52 -2.86 3.98
CA THR A 199 -12.64 -3.83 4.64
C THR A 199 -11.99 -3.25 5.90
N SER A 200 -11.65 -1.95 5.90
CA SER A 200 -11.11 -1.27 7.09
C SER A 200 -12.15 -1.17 8.21
N LEU A 201 -13.41 -0.91 7.88
CA LEU A 201 -14.53 -0.90 8.84
C LEU A 201 -14.78 -2.31 9.40
N ARG A 202 -14.75 -3.35 8.56
CA ARG A 202 -14.90 -4.73 9.02
C ARG A 202 -13.72 -5.16 9.91
N LEU A 203 -12.50 -4.76 9.59
CA LEU A 203 -11.34 -5.00 10.44
C LEU A 203 -11.48 -4.31 11.81
N ALA A 204 -12.10 -3.12 11.86
CA ALA A 204 -12.36 -2.42 13.10
C ALA A 204 -13.30 -3.21 14.03
N GLU A 205 -14.33 -3.90 13.48
CA GLU A 205 -15.17 -4.82 14.25
C GLU A 205 -14.34 -5.97 14.84
N LEU A 206 -13.43 -6.54 14.05
CA LEU A 206 -12.55 -7.61 14.52
C LEU A 206 -11.55 -7.11 15.58
N CYS A 207 -11.12 -5.86 15.53
CA CYS A 207 -10.32 -5.25 16.60
C CYS A 207 -11.09 -5.20 17.92
N MET A 208 -12.36 -4.82 17.88
CA MET A 208 -13.22 -4.83 19.07
C MET A 208 -13.47 -6.25 19.60
N GLU A 209 -13.75 -7.22 18.70
CA GLU A 209 -13.93 -8.63 19.06
C GLU A 209 -12.65 -9.24 19.67
N ALA A 210 -11.48 -8.82 19.21
CA ALA A 210 -10.19 -9.20 19.79
C ALA A 210 -10.01 -8.69 21.22
N GLY A 211 -10.82 -7.71 21.65
CA GLY A 211 -10.75 -7.09 22.97
C GLY A 211 -9.79 -5.92 23.04
N ILE A 212 -9.43 -5.31 21.90
CA ILE A 212 -8.67 -4.06 21.87
C ILE A 212 -9.52 -2.98 22.55
N PRO A 213 -8.99 -2.26 23.56
CA PRO A 213 -9.77 -1.31 24.32
C PRO A 213 -10.32 -0.15 23.50
N ALA A 214 -11.46 0.41 23.94
CA ALA A 214 -12.06 1.59 23.35
C ALA A 214 -11.04 2.74 23.21
N GLY A 215 -11.09 3.46 22.10
CA GLY A 215 -10.20 4.56 21.78
C GLY A 215 -8.80 4.17 21.26
N VAL A 216 -8.35 2.91 21.44
CA VAL A 216 -7.03 2.47 20.93
C VAL A 216 -7.01 2.41 19.41
N VAL A 217 -8.08 1.92 18.78
CA VAL A 217 -8.29 1.93 17.34
C VAL A 217 -9.57 2.71 17.05
N ASN A 218 -9.46 3.74 16.22
CA ASN A 218 -10.58 4.51 15.72
C ASN A 218 -10.51 4.49 14.19
N VAL A 219 -11.65 4.35 13.51
CA VAL A 219 -11.72 4.31 12.04
C VAL A 219 -12.73 5.34 11.56
N VAL A 220 -12.25 6.36 10.87
CA VAL A 220 -13.02 7.50 10.37
C VAL A 220 -12.94 7.54 8.85
N PRO A 221 -13.91 6.94 8.13
CA PRO A 221 -14.01 7.10 6.68
C PRO A 221 -14.41 8.55 6.34
N GLY A 222 -14.03 8.99 5.15
CA GLY A 222 -14.28 10.37 4.68
C GLY A 222 -13.29 10.73 3.59
N TYR A 223 -13.49 11.87 2.95
CA TYR A 223 -12.64 12.32 1.85
C TYR A 223 -11.25 12.76 2.31
N GLY A 224 -10.28 12.60 1.40
CA GLY A 224 -8.90 13.03 1.65
C GLY A 224 -8.79 14.53 1.96
N GLU A 225 -9.56 15.35 1.27
CA GLU A 225 -9.56 16.82 1.39
C GLU A 225 -10.18 17.34 2.68
N THR A 226 -11.06 16.57 3.32
CA THR A 226 -11.72 16.92 4.57
C THR A 226 -11.14 16.16 5.76
N ALA A 227 -11.53 14.90 5.97
CA ALA A 227 -11.06 14.08 7.07
C ALA A 227 -9.55 13.85 7.03
N GLY A 228 -8.98 13.56 5.84
CA GLY A 228 -7.54 13.35 5.67
C GLY A 228 -6.71 14.58 6.01
N ALA A 229 -7.10 15.75 5.50
CA ALA A 229 -6.44 17.03 5.76
C ALA A 229 -6.55 17.42 7.25
N ALA A 230 -7.72 17.23 7.87
CA ALA A 230 -7.93 17.48 9.28
C ALA A 230 -7.02 16.57 10.14
N LEU A 231 -6.92 15.27 9.82
CA LEU A 231 -6.07 14.34 10.55
C LEU A 231 -4.59 14.70 10.43
N ALA A 232 -4.14 15.05 9.21
CA ALA A 232 -2.76 15.42 8.94
C ALA A 232 -2.31 16.70 9.69
N SER A 233 -3.20 17.69 9.82
CA SER A 233 -2.93 18.97 10.49
C SER A 233 -3.22 18.96 11.99
N HIS A 234 -3.90 17.93 12.52
CA HIS A 234 -4.44 17.94 13.88
C HIS A 234 -3.35 18.06 14.94
N PRO A 235 -3.39 19.05 15.87
CA PRO A 235 -2.33 19.27 16.85
C PRO A 235 -2.17 18.14 17.88
N GLY A 236 -3.23 17.36 18.14
CA GLY A 236 -3.22 16.21 19.05
C GLY A 236 -2.70 14.92 18.43
N VAL A 237 -2.23 14.92 17.18
CA VAL A 237 -1.60 13.80 16.50
C VAL A 237 -0.07 13.94 16.63
N ASP A 238 0.61 12.87 17.08
CA ASP A 238 2.06 12.85 17.31
C ASP A 238 2.82 12.29 16.10
N LYS A 239 2.18 11.46 15.28
CA LYS A 239 2.73 10.90 14.05
C LYS A 239 1.65 10.79 12.98
N VAL A 240 2.01 11.10 11.74
CA VAL A 240 1.22 10.72 10.56
C VAL A 240 1.96 9.61 9.80
N ALA A 241 1.26 8.50 9.58
CA ALA A 241 1.69 7.41 8.72
C ALA A 241 0.80 7.40 7.47
N PHE A 242 1.37 7.78 6.34
CA PHE A 242 0.63 7.96 5.08
C PHE A 242 1.15 7.04 3.99
N THR A 243 0.21 6.44 3.26
CA THR A 243 0.47 5.74 2.00
C THR A 243 -0.46 6.29 0.92
N GLY A 244 0.10 6.76 -0.20
CA GLY A 244 -0.70 7.35 -1.29
C GLY A 244 0.13 8.11 -2.32
N SER A 245 -0.43 9.18 -2.91
CA SER A 245 0.24 9.97 -3.95
C SER A 245 1.36 10.86 -3.38
N HIS A 246 2.40 11.13 -4.18
CA HIS A 246 3.48 12.04 -3.78
C HIS A 246 2.99 13.49 -3.60
N VAL A 247 1.98 13.91 -4.34
CA VAL A 247 1.38 15.26 -4.21
C VAL A 247 0.70 15.39 -2.84
N THR A 248 -0.09 14.39 -2.46
CA THR A 248 -0.72 14.35 -1.13
C THR A 248 0.34 14.25 -0.02
N GLY A 249 1.39 13.44 -0.22
CA GLY A 249 2.51 13.33 0.72
C GLY A 249 3.17 14.69 0.99
N GLN A 250 3.41 15.50 -0.04
CA GLN A 250 3.93 16.88 0.11
C GLN A 250 2.98 17.77 0.93
N SER A 251 1.68 17.64 0.71
CA SER A 251 0.67 18.41 1.48
C SER A 251 0.65 18.01 2.95
N ILE A 252 0.80 16.71 3.24
CA ILE A 252 0.89 16.19 4.61
C ILE A 252 2.15 16.71 5.32
N VAL A 253 3.31 16.74 4.65
CA VAL A 253 4.54 17.32 5.23
C VAL A 253 4.33 18.79 5.60
N ARG A 254 3.71 19.59 4.74
CA ARG A 254 3.39 20.99 5.04
C ARG A 254 2.43 21.11 6.23
N ALA A 255 1.39 20.30 6.27
CA ALA A 255 0.39 20.30 7.35
C ALA A 255 0.99 19.87 8.70
N SER A 256 2.02 19.00 8.68
CA SER A 256 2.68 18.47 9.87
C SER A 256 3.63 19.44 10.55
N ALA A 257 3.99 20.55 9.91
CA ALA A 257 4.95 21.52 10.44
C ALA A 257 4.44 22.24 11.72
N GLY A 258 3.11 22.34 11.90
CA GLY A 258 2.51 23.13 12.97
C GLY A 258 2.82 22.66 14.40
N ASN A 259 3.04 21.36 14.60
CA ASN A 259 3.42 20.78 15.89
C ASN A 259 4.65 19.85 15.80
N LEU A 260 5.37 19.87 14.67
CA LEU A 260 6.56 19.05 14.41
C LEU A 260 6.32 17.54 14.59
N LYS A 261 5.09 17.07 14.32
CA LYS A 261 4.75 15.64 14.38
C LYS A 261 5.61 14.83 13.41
N ARG A 262 5.94 13.61 13.78
CA ARG A 262 6.65 12.70 12.86
C ARG A 262 5.78 12.34 11.67
N VAL A 263 6.43 12.13 10.53
CA VAL A 263 5.77 11.71 9.29
C VAL A 263 6.54 10.55 8.70
N SER A 264 5.84 9.47 8.33
CA SER A 264 6.34 8.44 7.43
C SER A 264 5.47 8.40 6.19
N LEU A 265 6.12 8.31 5.03
CA LEU A 265 5.48 8.43 3.71
C LEU A 265 5.88 7.25 2.84
N GLU A 266 4.88 6.47 2.41
CA GLU A 266 4.99 5.48 1.36
C GLU A 266 4.22 5.98 0.15
N LEU A 267 4.96 6.40 -0.89
CA LEU A 267 4.40 7.13 -2.02
C LEU A 267 4.55 6.34 -3.33
N GLY A 268 4.14 6.97 -4.42
CA GLY A 268 4.19 6.38 -5.75
C GLY A 268 5.58 6.03 -6.24
N GLY A 269 5.64 5.35 -7.38
CA GLY A 269 6.87 4.92 -8.01
C GLY A 269 6.81 4.95 -9.54
N LYS A 270 7.98 4.91 -10.14
CA LYS A 270 8.20 4.65 -11.57
C LYS A 270 9.35 3.68 -11.72
N SER A 271 9.11 2.47 -11.19
CA SER A 271 10.15 1.49 -10.96
C SER A 271 10.72 0.93 -12.26
N PRO A 272 12.06 0.85 -12.40
CA PRO A 272 12.68 0.12 -13.49
C PRO A 272 12.58 -1.39 -13.22
N ASP A 273 12.24 -2.17 -14.25
CA ASP A 273 12.38 -3.62 -14.30
C ASP A 273 13.32 -3.95 -15.45
N ILE A 274 14.46 -4.57 -15.14
CA ILE A 274 15.63 -4.65 -16.01
C ILE A 274 15.84 -6.09 -16.44
N VAL A 275 15.89 -6.35 -17.75
CA VAL A 275 16.06 -7.69 -18.30
C VAL A 275 17.32 -7.73 -19.18
N PHE A 276 18.32 -8.48 -18.73
CA PHE A 276 19.54 -8.72 -19.49
C PHE A 276 19.38 -9.90 -20.46
N ALA A 277 20.20 -9.95 -21.52
CA ALA A 277 20.13 -10.99 -22.53
C ALA A 277 20.46 -12.40 -22.01
N ASP A 278 21.13 -12.49 -20.87
CA ASP A 278 21.44 -13.73 -20.17
C ASP A 278 20.38 -14.19 -19.18
N ALA A 279 19.24 -13.49 -19.10
CA ALA A 279 18.14 -13.88 -18.22
C ALA A 279 17.46 -15.18 -18.68
N ASP A 280 16.91 -15.92 -17.71
CA ASP A 280 15.95 -16.99 -18.01
C ASP A 280 14.64 -16.34 -18.50
N LEU A 281 14.43 -16.35 -19.82
CA LEU A 281 13.28 -15.68 -20.43
C LEU A 281 11.94 -16.34 -20.07
N ASP A 282 11.92 -17.63 -19.75
CA ASP A 282 10.69 -18.33 -19.40
C ASP A 282 10.20 -17.94 -17.99
N ALA A 283 11.12 -17.56 -17.12
CA ALA A 283 10.81 -16.96 -15.82
C ALA A 283 10.60 -15.43 -15.91
N ALA A 284 11.45 -14.74 -16.69
CA ALA A 284 11.44 -13.28 -16.77
C ALA A 284 10.22 -12.70 -17.48
N VAL A 285 9.68 -13.36 -18.53
CA VAL A 285 8.51 -12.88 -19.26
C VAL A 285 7.27 -12.81 -18.38
N PRO A 286 6.80 -13.89 -17.72
CA PRO A 286 5.66 -13.80 -16.81
C PRO A 286 5.98 -12.93 -15.59
N GLY A 287 7.21 -12.94 -15.07
CA GLY A 287 7.63 -12.14 -13.93
C GLY A 287 7.52 -10.64 -14.20
N ALA A 288 8.10 -10.15 -15.30
CA ALA A 288 8.04 -8.74 -15.70
C ALA A 288 6.60 -8.31 -16.10
N ALA A 289 5.83 -9.18 -16.74
CA ALA A 289 4.44 -8.92 -17.05
C ALA A 289 3.60 -8.72 -15.77
N MET A 290 3.69 -9.68 -14.84
CA MET A 290 2.92 -9.64 -13.59
C MET A 290 3.46 -8.61 -12.59
N ALA A 291 4.71 -8.14 -12.71
CA ALA A 291 5.24 -7.00 -11.98
C ALA A 291 4.41 -5.71 -12.21
N VAL A 292 3.67 -5.65 -13.33
CA VAL A 292 2.81 -4.54 -13.70
C VAL A 292 1.34 -4.93 -13.75
N PHE A 293 0.99 -6.04 -14.38
CA PHE A 293 -0.42 -6.37 -14.64
C PHE A 293 -1.17 -6.85 -13.40
N ALA A 294 -0.49 -7.39 -12.39
CA ALA A 294 -1.11 -7.71 -11.11
C ALA A 294 -1.85 -6.48 -10.55
N ASN A 295 -3.04 -6.73 -9.95
CA ASN A 295 -3.91 -5.67 -9.43
C ASN A 295 -4.27 -4.59 -10.46
N SER A 296 -4.33 -4.94 -11.73
CA SER A 296 -4.58 -4.00 -12.83
C SER A 296 -3.58 -2.83 -12.87
N GLY A 297 -2.33 -3.07 -12.48
CA GLY A 297 -1.26 -2.07 -12.42
C GLY A 297 -1.36 -1.07 -11.27
N GLN A 298 -2.30 -1.25 -10.38
CA GLN A 298 -2.55 -0.36 -9.24
C GLN A 298 -1.64 -0.72 -8.04
N ILE A 299 -0.32 -0.69 -8.29
CA ILE A 299 0.73 -1.05 -7.34
C ILE A 299 1.82 0.02 -7.38
N CYS A 300 2.13 0.60 -6.23
CA CYS A 300 3.13 1.68 -6.10
C CYS A 300 4.52 1.28 -6.57
N SER A 301 4.91 0.01 -6.37
CA SER A 301 6.20 -0.53 -6.79
C SER A 301 6.18 -1.23 -8.16
N ALA A 302 5.12 -1.10 -8.96
CA ALA A 302 5.01 -1.77 -10.27
C ALA A 302 6.20 -1.44 -11.19
N GLY A 303 6.79 -2.45 -11.82
CA GLY A 303 7.97 -2.36 -12.70
C GLY A 303 7.64 -1.76 -14.08
N THR A 304 7.00 -0.60 -14.09
CA THR A 304 6.36 -0.01 -15.27
C THR A 304 7.32 0.49 -16.34
N ARG A 305 8.59 0.78 -15.99
CA ARG A 305 9.65 1.03 -16.96
C ARG A 305 10.43 -0.26 -17.21
N LEU A 306 10.01 -1.01 -18.23
CA LEU A 306 10.65 -2.27 -18.61
C LEU A 306 11.88 -1.97 -19.49
N PHE A 307 13.08 -2.02 -18.89
CA PHE A 307 14.35 -1.92 -19.60
C PHE A 307 14.79 -3.28 -20.10
N VAL A 308 14.98 -3.43 -21.41
CA VAL A 308 15.39 -4.70 -22.03
C VAL A 308 16.66 -4.51 -22.84
N GLU A 309 17.65 -5.41 -22.65
CA GLU A 309 18.89 -5.37 -23.42
C GLU A 309 18.58 -5.51 -24.91
N GLY A 310 19.20 -4.65 -25.75
CA GLY A 310 18.85 -4.50 -27.16
C GLY A 310 18.91 -5.80 -27.97
N LYS A 311 19.77 -6.74 -27.59
CA LYS A 311 19.89 -8.03 -28.28
C LYS A 311 18.63 -8.90 -28.24
N ILE A 312 17.81 -8.74 -27.18
CA ILE A 312 16.59 -9.54 -26.95
C ILE A 312 15.34 -8.66 -26.94
N TYR A 313 15.45 -7.37 -27.18
CA TYR A 313 14.38 -6.40 -26.99
C TYR A 313 13.10 -6.78 -27.74
N ASP A 314 13.19 -6.98 -29.05
CA ASP A 314 12.00 -7.24 -29.88
C ASP A 314 11.31 -8.55 -29.49
N GLU A 315 12.09 -9.61 -29.28
CA GLU A 315 11.56 -10.92 -28.86
C GLU A 315 10.93 -10.84 -27.47
N PHE A 316 11.64 -10.29 -26.49
CA PHE A 316 11.15 -10.23 -25.11
C PHE A 316 9.88 -9.39 -24.99
N VAL A 317 9.85 -8.19 -25.57
CA VAL A 317 8.69 -7.30 -25.50
C VAL A 317 7.48 -7.89 -26.23
N ALA A 318 7.70 -8.59 -27.36
CA ALA A 318 6.62 -9.31 -28.07
C ALA A 318 6.06 -10.46 -27.20
N ARG A 319 6.91 -11.22 -26.50
CA ARG A 319 6.48 -12.28 -25.57
C ARG A 319 5.68 -11.72 -24.37
N VAL A 320 6.11 -10.59 -23.80
CA VAL A 320 5.37 -9.88 -22.72
C VAL A 320 4.00 -9.41 -23.22
N ALA A 321 3.93 -8.83 -24.43
CA ALA A 321 2.69 -8.39 -25.03
C ALA A 321 1.73 -9.56 -25.28
N GLU A 322 2.24 -10.68 -25.76
CA GLU A 322 1.46 -11.90 -25.99
C GLU A 322 0.97 -12.52 -24.68
N PHE A 323 1.81 -12.52 -23.63
CA PHE A 323 1.40 -12.93 -22.28
C PHE A 323 0.23 -12.05 -21.78
N GLY A 324 0.34 -10.73 -21.90
CA GLY A 324 -0.71 -9.78 -21.50
C GLY A 324 -2.04 -10.01 -22.24
N ARG A 325 -2.00 -10.33 -23.55
CA ARG A 325 -3.22 -10.60 -24.33
C ARG A 325 -3.97 -11.87 -23.87
N LYS A 326 -3.28 -12.82 -23.26
CA LYS A 326 -3.86 -14.08 -22.78
C LYS A 326 -4.51 -13.96 -21.41
N LEU A 327 -4.26 -12.87 -20.68
CA LEU A 327 -4.82 -12.66 -19.35
C LEU A 327 -6.33 -12.39 -19.45
N ASN A 328 -7.11 -13.07 -18.63
CA ASN A 328 -8.55 -12.90 -18.55
C ASN A 328 -8.90 -11.62 -17.79
N VAL A 329 -9.56 -10.67 -18.48
CA VAL A 329 -10.09 -9.44 -17.90
C VAL A 329 -11.55 -9.64 -17.55
N GLY A 330 -11.95 -9.32 -16.32
CA GLY A 330 -13.34 -9.56 -15.90
C GLY A 330 -13.65 -9.10 -14.48
N ASN A 331 -14.85 -9.47 -14.01
CA ASN A 331 -15.26 -9.23 -12.62
C ASN A 331 -14.33 -9.96 -11.66
N GLY A 332 -13.84 -9.24 -10.64
CA GLY A 332 -12.88 -9.79 -9.68
C GLY A 332 -13.38 -11.02 -8.91
N LEU A 333 -14.68 -11.19 -8.70
CA LEU A 333 -15.24 -12.38 -8.04
C LEU A 333 -15.24 -13.63 -8.92
N ASP A 334 -15.08 -13.50 -10.25
CA ASP A 334 -14.90 -14.68 -11.09
C ASP A 334 -13.51 -15.30 -10.83
N PRO A 335 -13.42 -16.57 -10.41
CA PRO A 335 -12.15 -17.22 -10.10
C PRO A 335 -11.20 -17.32 -11.31
N ASN A 336 -11.70 -17.19 -12.54
CA ASN A 336 -10.90 -17.19 -13.76
C ASN A 336 -10.36 -15.79 -14.11
N THR A 337 -10.83 -14.75 -13.46
CA THR A 337 -10.36 -13.38 -13.69
C THR A 337 -8.94 -13.23 -13.16
N GLN A 338 -8.04 -12.70 -14.00
CA GLN A 338 -6.67 -12.39 -13.67
C GLN A 338 -6.42 -10.88 -13.58
N ILE A 339 -7.20 -10.10 -14.34
CA ILE A 339 -7.18 -8.64 -14.36
C ILE A 339 -8.59 -8.13 -14.04
N GLY A 340 -8.73 -7.44 -12.93
CA GLY A 340 -9.96 -6.77 -12.50
C GLY A 340 -10.13 -5.39 -13.13
N PRO A 341 -11.16 -4.63 -12.71
CA PRO A 341 -11.32 -3.23 -13.07
C PRO A 341 -10.27 -2.34 -12.37
N LEU A 342 -10.15 -1.12 -12.81
CA LEU A 342 -9.60 -0.01 -12.02
C LEU A 342 -10.61 0.38 -10.92
N VAL A 343 -10.14 0.97 -9.85
CA VAL A 343 -10.96 1.21 -8.65
C VAL A 343 -12.11 2.20 -8.87
N SER A 344 -11.95 3.20 -9.74
CA SER A 344 -12.91 4.29 -9.89
C SER A 344 -12.95 4.85 -11.31
N GLN A 345 -13.98 5.64 -11.60
CA GLN A 345 -14.09 6.41 -12.84
C GLN A 345 -12.92 7.38 -13.00
N GLN A 346 -12.53 8.07 -11.94
CA GLN A 346 -11.39 8.97 -11.95
C GLN A 346 -10.09 8.26 -12.35
N GLN A 347 -9.87 7.06 -11.81
CA GLN A 347 -8.69 6.26 -12.16
C GLN A 347 -8.75 5.76 -13.60
N LEU A 348 -9.94 5.41 -14.10
CA LEU A 348 -10.15 5.04 -15.51
C LEU A 348 -9.80 6.20 -16.45
N GLU A 349 -10.26 7.40 -16.16
CA GLU A 349 -9.98 8.60 -16.94
C GLU A 349 -8.47 8.93 -16.95
N ARG A 350 -7.83 8.83 -15.77
CA ARG A 350 -6.39 8.99 -15.63
C ARG A 350 -5.62 8.02 -16.52
N VAL A 351 -5.90 6.73 -16.41
CA VAL A 351 -5.20 5.69 -17.18
C VAL A 351 -5.47 5.85 -18.68
N SER A 352 -6.73 6.07 -19.08
CA SER A 352 -7.11 6.28 -20.49
C SER A 352 -6.38 7.49 -21.09
N GLY A 353 -6.26 8.58 -20.34
CA GLY A 353 -5.51 9.76 -20.76
C GLY A 353 -4.02 9.44 -21.03
N TYR A 354 -3.38 8.60 -20.20
CA TYR A 354 -2.01 8.18 -20.44
C TYR A 354 -1.87 7.22 -21.63
N LEU A 355 -2.87 6.39 -21.94
CA LEU A 355 -2.86 5.59 -23.15
C LEU A 355 -2.83 6.46 -24.40
N GLU A 356 -3.64 7.52 -24.43
CA GLU A 356 -3.63 8.49 -25.53
C GLU A 356 -2.32 9.29 -25.62
N ILE A 357 -1.79 9.74 -24.46
CA ILE A 357 -0.52 10.46 -24.38
C ILE A 357 0.60 9.62 -24.97
N GLY A 358 0.72 8.35 -24.56
CA GLY A 358 1.77 7.46 -25.05
C GLY A 358 1.72 7.29 -26.57
N GLN A 359 0.53 7.12 -27.13
CA GLN A 359 0.36 7.03 -28.60
C GLN A 359 0.69 8.34 -29.31
N LYS A 360 0.25 9.48 -28.77
CA LYS A 360 0.54 10.82 -29.31
C LYS A 360 2.05 11.15 -29.28
N GLU A 361 2.75 10.67 -28.27
CA GLU A 361 4.21 10.83 -28.14
C GLU A 361 5.02 9.85 -29.02
N GLY A 362 4.34 8.94 -29.74
CA GLY A 362 4.95 8.03 -30.72
C GLY A 362 5.29 6.63 -30.16
N ALA A 363 4.88 6.27 -28.96
CA ALA A 363 5.00 4.92 -28.45
C ALA A 363 4.04 3.98 -29.19
N ARG A 364 4.50 2.77 -29.54
CA ARG A 364 3.71 1.80 -30.28
C ARG A 364 3.05 0.80 -29.32
N ALA A 365 1.74 0.80 -29.24
CA ALA A 365 1.00 -0.23 -28.48
C ALA A 365 1.10 -1.59 -29.19
N LEU A 366 1.76 -2.56 -28.56
CA LEU A 366 1.81 -3.95 -29.01
C LEU A 366 0.66 -4.76 -28.46
N ALA A 367 0.11 -4.39 -27.31
CA ALA A 367 -1.09 -4.96 -26.71
C ALA A 367 -1.89 -3.85 -26.01
N GLY A 368 -3.19 -3.98 -25.89
CA GLY A 368 -4.06 -3.01 -25.24
C GLY A 368 -4.13 -1.66 -25.98
N GLY A 369 -4.00 -0.57 -25.23
CA GLY A 369 -3.96 0.79 -25.76
C GLY A 369 -5.28 1.56 -25.76
N ALA A 370 -6.39 0.94 -25.33
CA ALA A 370 -7.69 1.58 -25.19
C ALA A 370 -8.54 0.90 -24.11
N ARG A 371 -9.55 1.62 -23.58
CA ARG A 371 -10.54 1.09 -22.64
C ARG A 371 -11.36 -0.04 -23.27
N LEU A 372 -11.80 -1.02 -22.47
CA LEU A 372 -12.77 -2.04 -22.87
C LEU A 372 -14.20 -1.51 -22.69
N THR A 373 -14.98 -1.53 -23.77
CA THR A 373 -16.35 -0.95 -23.83
C THR A 373 -17.42 -1.93 -24.28
N GLU A 374 -17.08 -3.21 -24.43
CA GLU A 374 -17.99 -4.21 -24.99
C GLU A 374 -18.58 -5.13 -23.92
N GLY A 375 -19.83 -5.53 -24.12
CA GLY A 375 -20.53 -6.50 -23.31
C GLY A 375 -20.60 -6.11 -21.83
N ALA A 376 -20.36 -7.07 -20.92
CA ALA A 376 -20.41 -6.84 -19.48
C ALA A 376 -19.31 -5.88 -18.98
N LEU A 377 -18.20 -5.76 -19.71
CA LEU A 377 -17.08 -4.89 -19.34
C LEU A 377 -17.38 -3.39 -19.55
N SER A 378 -18.42 -3.05 -20.33
CA SER A 378 -18.81 -1.65 -20.56
C SER A 378 -19.31 -0.93 -19.32
N LYS A 379 -19.80 -1.68 -18.32
CA LYS A 379 -20.39 -1.14 -17.08
C LYS A 379 -19.33 -0.80 -16.02
N GLY A 380 -18.15 -1.42 -16.11
CA GLY A 380 -17.07 -1.24 -15.13
C GLY A 380 -15.89 -0.43 -15.70
N TYR A 381 -14.86 -0.31 -14.89
CA TYR A 381 -13.67 0.52 -15.17
C TYR A 381 -12.52 -0.30 -15.75
N PHE A 382 -12.76 -1.02 -16.85
CA PHE A 382 -11.81 -2.00 -17.40
C PHE A 382 -10.86 -1.42 -18.43
N VAL A 383 -9.56 -1.67 -18.21
CA VAL A 383 -8.47 -1.39 -19.15
C VAL A 383 -7.67 -2.69 -19.34
N PRO A 384 -7.41 -3.13 -20.58
CA PRO A 384 -6.64 -4.33 -20.82
C PRO A 384 -5.16 -4.12 -20.50
N PRO A 385 -4.41 -5.21 -20.24
CA PRO A 385 -2.95 -5.17 -20.22
C PRO A 385 -2.40 -4.45 -21.46
N THR A 386 -1.63 -3.39 -21.22
CA THR A 386 -1.09 -2.55 -22.29
C THR A 386 0.43 -2.57 -22.26
N VAL A 387 1.04 -2.82 -23.43
CA VAL A 387 2.49 -2.80 -23.61
C VAL A 387 2.83 -1.78 -24.70
N PHE A 388 3.49 -0.71 -24.31
CA PHE A 388 4.08 0.26 -25.24
C PHE A 388 5.55 -0.10 -25.54
N ALA A 389 5.86 -0.28 -26.81
CA ALA A 389 7.22 -0.42 -27.34
C ALA A 389 7.75 0.90 -27.89
N ASN A 390 9.04 0.98 -28.11
CA ASN A 390 9.75 2.16 -28.63
C ASN A 390 9.62 3.41 -27.73
N VAL A 391 9.47 3.18 -26.43
CA VAL A 391 9.35 4.28 -25.47
C VAL A 391 10.71 4.95 -25.28
N GLN A 392 10.71 6.29 -25.31
CA GLN A 392 11.87 7.10 -25.02
C GLN A 392 11.82 7.62 -23.58
N ASP A 393 12.98 7.87 -22.96
CA ASP A 393 13.07 8.28 -21.56
C ASP A 393 12.34 9.59 -21.24
N ASN A 394 12.20 10.50 -22.22
CA ASN A 394 11.53 11.79 -22.07
C ASN A 394 10.01 11.74 -22.24
N MET A 395 9.45 10.62 -22.66
CA MET A 395 7.99 10.46 -22.79
C MET A 395 7.33 10.48 -21.41
N ARG A 396 6.15 11.08 -21.29
CA ARG A 396 5.41 11.17 -20.03
C ARG A 396 5.09 9.79 -19.46
N ILE A 397 4.79 8.82 -20.33
CA ILE A 397 4.55 7.43 -19.90
C ILE A 397 5.80 6.74 -19.32
N ALA A 398 7.00 7.26 -19.54
CA ALA A 398 8.25 6.81 -18.94
C ALA A 398 8.61 7.56 -17.64
N GLN A 399 8.08 8.76 -17.42
CA GLN A 399 8.43 9.62 -16.30
C GLN A 399 7.37 9.69 -15.21
N GLU A 400 6.08 9.66 -15.60
CA GLU A 400 4.96 9.86 -14.69
C GLU A 400 4.34 8.53 -14.27
N GLU A 401 3.86 8.45 -13.03
CA GLU A 401 3.15 7.28 -12.51
C GLU A 401 1.74 7.22 -13.10
N ILE A 402 1.45 6.16 -13.86
CA ILE A 402 0.13 5.93 -14.47
C ILE A 402 -0.84 5.30 -13.47
N PHE A 403 -0.37 4.33 -12.70
CA PHE A 403 -1.12 3.51 -11.74
C PHE A 403 -2.23 2.69 -12.40
N GLY A 404 -1.87 2.04 -13.52
CA GLY A 404 -2.72 1.20 -14.36
C GLY A 404 -1.90 0.10 -15.05
N PRO A 405 -2.54 -0.84 -15.77
CA PRO A 405 -1.87 -2.01 -16.35
C PRO A 405 -1.07 -1.65 -17.62
N VAL A 406 -0.08 -0.78 -17.49
CA VAL A 406 0.67 -0.20 -18.60
C VAL A 406 2.18 -0.37 -18.41
N ILE A 407 2.81 -1.10 -19.32
CA ILE A 407 4.26 -1.27 -19.44
C ILE A 407 4.80 -0.30 -20.48
N SER A 408 5.87 0.42 -20.11
CA SER A 408 6.69 1.26 -21.00
C SER A 408 8.01 0.54 -21.27
N ALA A 409 8.14 -0.10 -22.46
CA ALA A 409 9.34 -0.87 -22.82
C ALA A 409 10.39 0.02 -23.47
N ILE A 410 11.60 -0.03 -22.93
CA ILE A 410 12.74 0.82 -23.25
C ILE A 410 13.95 -0.08 -23.53
N SER A 411 14.64 0.12 -24.65
CA SER A 411 15.85 -0.61 -24.98
C SER A 411 17.08 0.02 -24.35
N PHE A 412 18.06 -0.80 -23.91
CA PHE A 412 19.37 -0.34 -23.47
C PHE A 412 20.49 -1.15 -24.12
N LYS A 413 21.72 -0.59 -24.18
CA LYS A 413 22.87 -1.21 -24.84
C LYS A 413 23.95 -1.68 -23.88
N ASP A 414 24.26 -0.88 -22.87
CA ASP A 414 25.29 -1.15 -21.88
C ASP A 414 24.81 -0.86 -20.44
N THR A 415 25.50 -1.42 -19.45
CA THR A 415 25.10 -1.37 -18.06
C THR A 415 25.24 0.03 -17.45
N ASP A 416 26.26 0.81 -17.84
CA ASP A 416 26.49 2.13 -17.24
C ASP A 416 25.44 3.14 -17.69
N ASP A 417 25.10 3.15 -19.00
CA ASP A 417 24.00 3.93 -19.53
C ASP A 417 22.67 3.50 -18.93
N LEU A 418 22.43 2.20 -18.81
CA LEU A 418 21.25 1.65 -18.14
C LEU A 418 21.08 2.20 -16.72
N ILE A 419 22.13 2.09 -15.88
CA ILE A 419 22.06 2.53 -14.47
C ILE A 419 21.74 4.03 -14.38
N LYS A 420 22.38 4.84 -15.22
CA LYS A 420 22.09 6.27 -15.30
C LYS A 420 20.62 6.53 -15.62
N ARG A 421 20.07 5.88 -16.65
CA ARG A 421 18.71 6.03 -17.13
C ARG A 421 17.69 5.44 -16.15
N ALA A 422 17.97 4.28 -15.58
CA ALA A 422 17.13 3.65 -14.55
C ALA A 422 16.96 4.56 -13.33
N ASN A 423 18.03 5.27 -12.93
CA ASN A 423 18.03 6.23 -11.83
C ASN A 423 17.49 7.63 -12.22
N ALA A 424 17.33 7.95 -13.50
CA ALA A 424 16.86 9.25 -14.00
C ALA A 424 15.33 9.39 -13.86
N THR A 425 14.84 9.28 -12.65
CA THR A 425 13.44 9.49 -12.27
C THR A 425 13.39 10.20 -10.91
N THR A 426 12.34 10.95 -10.65
CA THR A 426 12.10 11.56 -9.34
C THR A 426 11.74 10.54 -8.26
N PHE A 427 11.35 9.32 -8.65
CA PHE A 427 10.95 8.23 -7.78
C PHE A 427 12.12 7.28 -7.43
N GLY A 428 11.90 6.40 -6.46
CA GLY A 428 12.86 5.39 -6.06
C GLY A 428 12.24 4.37 -5.07
N LEU A 429 11.08 3.77 -5.43
CA LEU A 429 10.41 2.81 -4.56
C LEU A 429 10.94 1.39 -4.78
N GLY A 430 10.72 0.83 -5.96
CA GLY A 430 11.12 -0.53 -6.31
C GLY A 430 11.97 -0.61 -7.56
N SER A 431 12.57 -1.77 -7.81
CA SER A 431 13.24 -2.12 -9.05
C SER A 431 13.38 -3.64 -9.20
N GLY A 432 13.41 -4.14 -10.43
CA GLY A 432 13.68 -5.55 -10.77
C GLY A 432 14.94 -5.72 -11.59
N VAL A 433 15.60 -6.88 -11.46
CA VAL A 433 16.76 -7.24 -12.24
C VAL A 433 16.68 -8.72 -12.61
N TRP A 434 16.68 -9.04 -13.90
CA TRP A 434 16.62 -10.39 -14.42
C TRP A 434 17.95 -10.72 -15.13
N THR A 435 18.74 -11.64 -14.58
CA THR A 435 20.02 -12.09 -15.09
C THR A 435 20.46 -13.39 -14.42
N THR A 436 21.14 -14.27 -15.14
CA THR A 436 21.77 -15.47 -14.54
C THR A 436 23.18 -15.18 -14.00
N ASN A 437 23.74 -13.99 -14.26
CA ASN A 437 25.06 -13.59 -13.78
C ASN A 437 24.95 -12.95 -12.38
N VAL A 438 25.37 -13.68 -11.35
CA VAL A 438 25.29 -13.25 -9.96
C VAL A 438 26.08 -11.96 -9.69
N SER A 439 27.27 -11.80 -10.29
CA SER A 439 28.08 -10.58 -10.12
C SER A 439 27.38 -9.36 -10.69
N LYS A 440 26.81 -9.48 -11.89
CA LYS A 440 26.00 -8.43 -12.53
C LYS A 440 24.77 -8.08 -11.67
N ALA A 441 24.06 -9.09 -11.17
CA ALA A 441 22.91 -8.89 -10.29
C ALA A 441 23.25 -8.01 -9.08
N HIS A 442 24.32 -8.33 -8.35
CA HIS A 442 24.74 -7.55 -7.18
C HIS A 442 25.26 -6.15 -7.53
N GLN A 443 26.01 -6.00 -8.63
CA GLN A 443 26.51 -4.71 -9.07
C GLN A 443 25.37 -3.76 -9.45
N VAL A 444 24.41 -4.25 -10.23
CA VAL A 444 23.25 -3.46 -10.65
C VAL A 444 22.37 -3.14 -9.44
N ALA A 445 22.06 -4.13 -8.59
CA ALA A 445 21.26 -3.90 -7.38
C ALA A 445 21.85 -2.83 -6.47
N LYS A 446 23.19 -2.84 -6.29
CA LYS A 446 23.91 -1.82 -5.50
C LYS A 446 23.85 -0.42 -6.12
N ALA A 447 23.82 -0.33 -7.46
CA ALA A 447 23.84 0.93 -8.18
C ALA A 447 22.46 1.58 -8.33
N LEU A 448 21.39 0.82 -8.21
CA LEU A 448 20.02 1.33 -8.30
C LEU A 448 19.62 2.11 -7.05
N ARG A 449 19.03 3.29 -7.25
CA ARG A 449 18.56 4.18 -6.18
C ARG A 449 17.07 3.91 -5.89
N ALA A 450 16.78 2.73 -5.37
CA ALA A 450 15.46 2.27 -4.97
C ALA A 450 15.49 1.67 -3.57
N GLY A 451 14.38 1.74 -2.86
CA GLY A 451 14.27 1.18 -1.51
C GLY A 451 14.17 -0.34 -1.49
N SER A 452 13.67 -0.94 -2.57
CA SER A 452 13.64 -2.40 -2.76
C SER A 452 14.18 -2.78 -4.14
N VAL A 453 15.02 -3.81 -4.18
CA VAL A 453 15.54 -4.40 -5.43
C VAL A 453 15.29 -5.90 -5.41
N TRP A 454 14.56 -6.39 -6.39
CA TRP A 454 14.30 -7.81 -6.57
C TRP A 454 15.17 -8.38 -7.69
N VAL A 455 15.78 -9.53 -7.47
CA VAL A 455 16.62 -10.23 -8.45
C VAL A 455 15.96 -11.56 -8.81
N ASN A 456 15.68 -11.76 -10.10
CA ASN A 456 15.00 -12.95 -10.65
C ASN A 456 13.63 -13.24 -9.99
N CYS A 457 13.00 -12.23 -9.42
CA CYS A 457 11.65 -12.22 -8.91
C CYS A 457 11.14 -10.77 -8.90
N TYR A 458 9.86 -10.56 -8.60
CA TYR A 458 9.30 -9.22 -8.40
C TYR A 458 8.23 -9.25 -7.31
N GLN A 459 8.12 -8.16 -6.52
CA GLN A 459 7.13 -7.98 -5.44
C GLN A 459 7.16 -9.08 -4.35
N ALA A 460 8.27 -9.80 -4.20
CA ALA A 460 8.47 -10.64 -3.02
C ALA A 460 8.51 -9.75 -1.77
N MET A 461 7.66 -10.02 -0.80
CA MET A 461 7.55 -9.22 0.43
C MET A 461 7.42 -10.14 1.63
N ASP A 462 8.13 -9.78 2.70
CA ASP A 462 8.07 -10.47 3.98
C ASP A 462 7.90 -9.45 5.11
N PRO A 463 7.12 -9.74 6.16
CA PRO A 463 6.92 -8.83 7.28
C PRO A 463 8.21 -8.42 8.03
N ALA A 464 9.25 -9.24 7.98
CA ALA A 464 10.53 -8.95 8.63
C ALA A 464 11.48 -8.12 7.75
N VAL A 465 11.18 -7.96 6.45
CA VAL A 465 12.02 -7.21 5.50
C VAL A 465 11.46 -5.81 5.30
N PRO A 466 12.25 -4.75 5.52
CA PRO A 466 11.76 -3.38 5.40
C PRO A 466 11.40 -3.06 3.95
N PHE A 467 10.29 -2.33 3.78
CA PHE A 467 9.81 -1.77 2.52
C PHE A 467 9.72 -0.26 2.62
N GLY A 468 10.03 0.47 1.57
CA GLY A 468 9.89 1.92 1.51
C GLY A 468 10.72 2.57 0.42
N GLY A 469 10.48 3.87 0.20
CA GLY A 469 11.02 4.61 -0.92
C GLY A 469 12.29 5.39 -0.65
N TYR A 470 12.90 5.84 -1.75
CA TYR A 470 13.90 6.90 -1.84
C TYR A 470 13.29 8.07 -2.62
N LYS A 471 13.88 9.26 -2.55
CA LYS A 471 13.47 10.45 -3.31
C LYS A 471 11.98 10.78 -3.08
N MET A 472 11.23 11.03 -4.18
CA MET A 472 9.79 11.34 -4.13
C MET A 472 8.89 10.13 -3.85
N SER A 473 9.46 8.93 -3.70
CA SER A 473 8.71 7.77 -3.21
C SER A 473 8.56 7.74 -1.69
N GLY A 474 9.09 8.75 -0.99
CA GLY A 474 8.87 8.96 0.43
C GLY A 474 10.05 8.59 1.31
N TYR A 475 9.80 8.56 2.61
CA TYR A 475 10.78 8.26 3.66
C TYR A 475 10.07 7.58 4.85
N GLY A 476 10.87 6.97 5.72
CA GLY A 476 10.43 5.97 6.67
C GLY A 476 10.45 4.57 6.05
N ARG A 477 10.02 3.59 6.79
CA ARG A 477 9.91 2.19 6.31
C ARG A 477 8.65 1.55 6.85
N GLU A 478 8.04 0.68 6.03
CA GLU A 478 7.02 -0.28 6.46
C GLU A 478 7.64 -1.67 6.49
N SER A 479 7.10 -2.56 7.32
CA SER A 479 7.70 -3.88 7.62
C SER A 479 9.10 -3.79 8.26
N GLY A 480 9.60 -4.91 8.74
CA GLY A 480 10.89 -4.97 9.43
C GLY A 480 10.91 -4.27 10.78
N LYS A 481 12.04 -4.38 11.46
CA LYS A 481 12.28 -3.70 12.74
C LYS A 481 12.21 -2.17 12.59
N GLN A 482 12.63 -1.65 11.45
CA GLN A 482 12.63 -0.22 11.13
C GLN A 482 11.22 0.38 11.23
N HIS A 483 10.18 -0.37 10.84
CA HIS A 483 8.81 0.10 10.96
C HIS A 483 8.39 0.29 12.42
N VAL A 484 8.77 -0.64 13.30
CA VAL A 484 8.49 -0.55 14.75
C VAL A 484 9.18 0.68 15.35
N GLU A 485 10.44 0.94 14.95
CA GLU A 485 11.21 2.09 15.41
C GLU A 485 10.55 3.44 15.03
N GLU A 486 9.83 3.50 13.93
CA GLU A 486 9.07 4.69 13.50
C GLU A 486 7.94 5.09 14.48
N TYR A 487 7.50 4.18 15.35
CA TYR A 487 6.43 4.39 16.33
C TYR A 487 6.96 4.62 17.75
N LEU A 488 8.29 4.78 17.91
CA LEU A 488 8.95 4.87 19.20
C LEU A 488 9.78 6.17 19.34
N ASN A 489 9.78 6.72 20.54
CA ASN A 489 10.75 7.71 20.99
C ASN A 489 11.88 7.01 21.74
N VAL A 490 13.09 7.54 21.63
CA VAL A 490 14.25 7.09 22.40
C VAL A 490 14.56 8.15 23.45
N LYS A 491 14.56 7.74 24.74
CA LYS A 491 14.90 8.59 25.88
C LYS A 491 16.22 8.11 26.46
N ALA A 492 17.20 8.99 26.57
CA ALA A 492 18.44 8.71 27.33
C ALA A 492 18.24 9.03 28.81
N VAL A 493 18.65 8.10 29.67
CA VAL A 493 18.64 8.26 31.14
C VAL A 493 20.04 8.15 31.68
N TRP A 494 20.41 9.10 32.52
CA TRP A 494 21.71 9.22 33.15
C TRP A 494 21.52 9.14 34.65
N VAL A 495 22.22 8.22 35.31
CA VAL A 495 22.17 8.04 36.77
C VAL A 495 23.56 8.20 37.33
N LYS A 496 23.80 9.24 38.08
CA LYS A 496 25.03 9.39 38.88
C LYS A 496 24.87 8.52 40.13
N THR A 497 25.77 7.57 40.33
CA THR A 497 25.69 6.58 41.43
C THR A 497 26.65 6.89 42.59
N ALA A 498 27.67 7.71 42.33
CA ALA A 498 28.58 8.20 43.35
C ALA A 498 29.14 9.59 43.00
#